data_5ef1e8c09b7632fd307ab6a286dacc90
#
_entry.id   5ef1e8c09b7632fd307ab6a286dacc90
#
_cell.length_a   1.000
_cell.length_b   1.000
_cell.length_c   1.000
_cell.angle_alpha   90.00
_cell.angle_beta   90.00
_cell.angle_gamma   90.00
#
_symmetry.space_group_name_H-M   'P 1'
#
loop_
_entity.id
_entity.type
_entity.pdbx_description
1 polymer ?
#
loop_
_entity_poly.entity_id
_entity_poly.type
_entity_poly.pdbx_seq_one_letter_code
_entity_poly.pdbx_strand_id
1 'polypeptide(L)'
;MTRRELLKRTRLLGGAAVAATAFPPALARAFALQQTPAAADPLAATRAQMAATPIQQTPLANMIVMFSGPGGNVVVRNGEEGKVVVDTFVQGAFAGLKQRLDAMPGGAPIVATINTHWHFDHADNNESFRKTGSKIIAHENTRRRLAQSHDLLGMHFAPAPAAAMPTQTFTQSEHLTFELTGTEEYVDLGYIQPAHTDTDIYVYFAIGDVLHLGDTFFNGSYPFIDASTGGKINGMIAAAEKGLKMSNATTRIVPGHGPLADRAALTRYRDMLVAVRDRVQKLKMEGRTEKEAVAAKPTAEFDAAWGQGLIQPDAFVSIVYNTL
;
A
#
# COMPACT_ATOMS: atom_id res chain seq x y z
N MET A 1 -8.62 -37.93 -55.77
CA MET A 1 -9.61 -38.07 -54.67
C MET A 1 -9.87 -36.68 -54.14
N THR A 2 -11.04 -36.13 -54.42
CA THR A 2 -11.41 -34.79 -53.99
C THR A 2 -12.16 -34.81 -52.64
N ARG A 3 -12.08 -33.74 -51.89
CA ARG A 3 -12.71 -33.55 -50.55
C ARG A 3 -14.23 -33.93 -50.52
N ARG A 4 -14.85 -34.05 -51.71
CA ARG A 4 -16.28 -34.44 -51.87
C ARG A 4 -16.54 -35.95 -51.81
N GLU A 5 -15.55 -36.78 -52.07
CA GLU A 5 -15.68 -38.23 -51.99
C GLU A 5 -15.48 -38.80 -50.58
N LEU A 6 -14.81 -38.09 -49.71
CA LEU A 6 -14.60 -38.50 -48.32
C LEU A 6 -15.87 -38.36 -47.47
N LEU A 7 -16.82 -37.51 -47.87
CA LEU A 7 -18.03 -37.21 -47.11
C LEU A 7 -19.23 -38.13 -47.45
N LYS A 8 -19.08 -39.07 -48.44
CA LYS A 8 -20.16 -39.99 -48.84
C LYS A 8 -20.00 -41.40 -48.28
N ARG A 9 -18.97 -41.71 -47.48
CA ARG A 9 -18.76 -43.07 -46.93
C ARG A 9 -18.99 -43.21 -45.41
N THR A 10 -19.59 -42.23 -44.76
CA THR A 10 -19.92 -42.31 -43.33
C THR A 10 -21.42 -42.19 -43.08
N ARG A 11 -22.22 -42.91 -43.86
CA ARG A 11 -23.62 -43.18 -43.51
C ARG A 11 -23.89 -44.66 -43.75
N LEU A 12 -23.82 -45.42 -42.68
CA LEU A 12 -24.47 -46.68 -42.35
C LEU A 12 -23.54 -47.50 -41.45
N LEU A 13 -23.79 -47.45 -40.20
CA LEU A 13 -23.71 -48.60 -39.29
C LEU A 13 -24.17 -48.18 -37.88
N GLY A 14 -25.29 -48.77 -37.52
CA GLY A 14 -25.51 -49.31 -36.21
C GLY A 14 -25.84 -48.32 -35.11
N GLY A 15 -27.15 -48.12 -34.85
CA GLY A 15 -27.63 -47.70 -33.56
C GLY A 15 -27.15 -48.63 -32.46
N ALA A 16 -26.20 -48.22 -31.67
CA ALA A 16 -25.95 -48.76 -30.35
C ALA A 16 -26.58 -47.78 -29.37
N ALA A 17 -27.68 -48.21 -28.77
CA ALA A 17 -28.28 -47.57 -27.62
C ALA A 17 -27.23 -47.58 -26.50
N VAL A 18 -26.57 -46.42 -26.24
CA VAL A 18 -25.79 -46.22 -25.02
C VAL A 18 -26.80 -46.14 -23.88
N ALA A 19 -26.92 -47.23 -23.14
CA ALA A 19 -27.61 -47.23 -21.87
C ALA A 19 -26.98 -46.16 -21.00
N ALA A 20 -27.74 -45.11 -20.70
CA ALA A 20 -27.34 -44.09 -19.70
C ALA A 20 -27.24 -44.82 -18.35
N THR A 21 -26.05 -45.24 -17.98
CA THR A 21 -25.76 -45.67 -16.63
C THR A 21 -25.86 -44.43 -15.75
N ALA A 22 -27.00 -44.28 -15.09
CA ALA A 22 -27.20 -43.25 -14.08
C ALA A 22 -26.10 -43.38 -13.03
N PHE A 23 -25.27 -42.39 -12.90
CA PHE A 23 -24.29 -42.31 -11.81
C PHE A 23 -25.03 -42.44 -10.47
N PRO A 24 -24.49 -43.22 -9.51
CA PRO A 24 -25.10 -43.33 -8.19
C PRO A 24 -25.29 -41.93 -7.58
N PRO A 25 -26.45 -41.67 -6.93
CA PRO A 25 -26.74 -40.33 -6.38
C PRO A 25 -25.71 -39.85 -5.36
N ALA A 26 -24.92 -40.73 -4.76
CA ALA A 26 -23.81 -40.42 -3.88
C ALA A 26 -22.62 -39.77 -4.63
N LEU A 27 -22.31 -40.17 -5.86
CA LEU A 27 -21.26 -39.57 -6.69
C LEU A 27 -21.71 -38.22 -7.27
N ALA A 28 -22.98 -38.07 -7.63
CA ALA A 28 -23.53 -36.78 -8.05
C ALA A 28 -23.51 -35.73 -6.90
N ARG A 29 -23.75 -36.17 -5.64
CA ARG A 29 -23.59 -35.32 -4.46
C ARG A 29 -22.15 -34.98 -4.17
N ALA A 30 -21.20 -35.89 -4.34
CA ALA A 30 -19.78 -35.63 -4.16
C ALA A 30 -19.24 -34.60 -5.19
N PHE A 31 -19.70 -34.70 -6.46
CA PHE A 31 -19.37 -33.70 -7.49
C PHE A 31 -20.05 -32.34 -7.26
N ALA A 32 -21.27 -32.31 -6.73
CA ALA A 32 -21.96 -31.06 -6.36
C ALA A 32 -21.34 -30.40 -5.14
N LEU A 33 -20.74 -31.14 -4.20
CA LEU A 33 -20.00 -30.61 -3.04
C LEU A 33 -18.60 -30.09 -3.40
N GLN A 34 -18.08 -30.46 -4.59
CA GLN A 34 -16.82 -29.87 -5.12
C GLN A 34 -17.05 -28.57 -5.92
N GLN A 35 -18.29 -28.14 -6.12
CA GLN A 35 -18.66 -26.90 -6.80
C GLN A 35 -19.25 -25.87 -5.83
N THR A 36 -18.96 -25.93 -4.55
CA THR A 36 -19.07 -24.71 -3.74
C THR A 36 -18.06 -23.72 -4.31
N PRO A 37 -18.48 -22.51 -4.72
CA PRO A 37 -17.52 -21.48 -5.11
C PRO A 37 -16.48 -21.41 -3.99
N ALA A 38 -15.20 -21.54 -4.30
CA ALA A 38 -14.15 -21.24 -3.35
C ALA A 38 -14.51 -19.90 -2.71
N ALA A 39 -14.54 -19.84 -1.38
CA ALA A 39 -14.82 -18.60 -0.68
C ALA A 39 -13.94 -17.54 -1.34
N ALA A 40 -14.56 -16.43 -1.79
CA ALA A 40 -13.86 -15.40 -2.54
C ALA A 40 -12.62 -15.01 -1.73
N ASP A 41 -11.45 -15.00 -2.36
CA ASP A 41 -10.20 -14.58 -1.72
C ASP A 41 -10.41 -13.16 -1.15
N PRO A 42 -10.38 -12.97 0.18
CA PRO A 42 -10.64 -11.66 0.80
C PRO A 42 -9.67 -10.59 0.30
N LEU A 43 -8.43 -10.96 0.00
CA LEU A 43 -7.42 -10.03 -0.53
C LEU A 43 -7.77 -9.60 -1.96
N ALA A 44 -8.20 -10.52 -2.82
CA ALA A 44 -8.63 -10.19 -4.18
C ALA A 44 -9.86 -9.27 -4.18
N ALA A 45 -10.84 -9.52 -3.29
CA ALA A 45 -12.01 -8.67 -3.14
C ALA A 45 -11.64 -7.27 -2.65
N THR A 46 -10.77 -7.17 -1.65
CA THR A 46 -10.26 -5.89 -1.12
C THR A 46 -9.52 -5.10 -2.20
N ARG A 47 -8.60 -5.75 -2.94
CA ARG A 47 -7.88 -5.12 -4.06
C ARG A 47 -8.83 -4.58 -5.12
N ALA A 48 -9.83 -5.36 -5.51
CA ALA A 48 -10.81 -4.95 -6.52
C ALA A 48 -11.64 -3.74 -6.05
N GLN A 49 -12.07 -3.73 -4.79
CA GLN A 49 -12.80 -2.62 -4.21
C GLN A 49 -11.94 -1.35 -4.16
N MET A 50 -10.70 -1.43 -3.70
CA MET A 50 -9.77 -0.30 -3.65
C MET A 50 -9.42 0.20 -5.04
N ALA A 51 -9.16 -0.70 -6.01
CA ALA A 51 -8.83 -0.34 -7.40
C ALA A 51 -9.96 0.41 -8.12
N ALA A 52 -11.20 0.27 -7.68
CA ALA A 52 -12.35 1.01 -8.21
C ALA A 52 -12.38 2.48 -7.75
N THR A 53 -11.57 2.88 -6.77
CA THR A 53 -11.50 4.26 -6.28
C THR A 53 -10.94 5.17 -7.38
N PRO A 54 -11.61 6.29 -7.71
CA PRO A 54 -11.09 7.21 -8.70
C PRO A 54 -9.75 7.82 -8.30
N ILE A 55 -8.79 7.86 -9.21
CA ILE A 55 -7.52 8.52 -9.00
C ILE A 55 -7.69 10.03 -9.17
N GLN A 56 -7.40 10.80 -8.15
CA GLN A 56 -7.37 12.25 -8.15
C GLN A 56 -5.94 12.76 -8.26
N GLN A 57 -5.75 13.95 -8.83
CA GLN A 57 -4.43 14.57 -8.99
C GLN A 57 -4.39 15.90 -8.27
N THR A 58 -3.34 16.11 -7.47
CA THR A 58 -3.06 17.36 -6.75
C THR A 58 -1.65 17.84 -7.10
N PRO A 59 -1.48 19.03 -7.71
CA PRO A 59 -0.16 19.62 -7.90
C PRO A 59 0.50 19.93 -6.54
N LEU A 60 1.77 19.57 -6.38
CA LEU A 60 2.53 19.83 -5.16
C LEU A 60 3.56 20.96 -5.36
N ALA A 61 4.42 20.82 -6.36
CA ALA A 61 5.43 21.78 -6.73
C ALA A 61 5.65 21.73 -8.23
N ASN A 62 6.58 22.55 -8.76
CA ASN A 62 6.94 22.41 -10.16
C ASN A 62 7.38 20.97 -10.45
N MET A 63 6.77 20.33 -11.45
CA MET A 63 7.06 18.95 -11.88
C MET A 63 6.78 17.85 -10.81
N ILE A 64 6.17 18.17 -9.67
CA ILE A 64 5.79 17.20 -8.64
C ILE A 64 4.28 17.21 -8.44
N VAL A 65 3.67 16.03 -8.53
CA VAL A 65 2.23 15.84 -8.32
C VAL A 65 1.98 14.68 -7.35
N MET A 66 0.89 14.76 -6.61
CA MET A 66 0.33 13.66 -5.84
C MET A 66 -0.87 13.10 -6.58
N PHE A 67 -0.92 11.78 -6.73
CA PHE A 67 -2.12 11.04 -7.07
C PHE A 67 -2.65 10.37 -5.81
N SER A 68 -3.93 10.55 -5.50
CA SER A 68 -4.61 9.89 -4.39
C SER A 68 -5.74 9.01 -4.92
N GLY A 69 -5.98 7.87 -4.27
CA GLY A 69 -7.04 6.96 -4.72
C GLY A 69 -6.83 5.52 -4.26
N PRO A 70 -6.59 4.58 -5.16
CA PRO A 70 -6.60 3.15 -4.89
C PRO A 70 -5.51 2.65 -3.93
N GLY A 71 -5.67 2.86 -2.63
CA GLY A 71 -4.70 2.42 -1.64
C GLY A 71 -3.64 3.49 -1.35
N GLY A 72 -4.06 4.66 -0.89
CA GLY A 72 -3.14 5.69 -0.41
C GLY A 72 -2.76 6.76 -1.42
N ASN A 73 -1.58 7.33 -1.24
CA ASN A 73 -1.04 8.42 -2.04
C ASN A 73 0.22 7.98 -2.80
N VAL A 74 0.29 8.36 -4.06
CA VAL A 74 1.45 8.15 -4.93
C VAL A 74 1.99 9.52 -5.32
N VAL A 75 3.28 9.77 -5.09
CA VAL A 75 3.94 11.01 -5.52
C VAL A 75 4.76 10.76 -6.78
N VAL A 76 4.66 11.66 -7.74
CA VAL A 76 5.42 11.59 -8.98
C VAL A 76 6.17 12.89 -9.19
N ARG A 77 7.47 12.78 -9.31
CA ARG A 77 8.33 13.84 -9.87
C ARG A 77 8.54 13.53 -11.34
N ASN A 78 8.18 14.46 -12.21
CA ASN A 78 8.38 14.36 -13.66
C ASN A 78 9.59 15.21 -14.06
N GLY A 79 10.65 14.62 -14.57
CA GLY A 79 11.87 15.30 -14.98
C GLY A 79 12.31 14.94 -16.39
N GLU A 80 13.34 15.63 -16.90
CA GLU A 80 13.86 15.39 -18.25
C GLU A 80 14.47 14.00 -18.40
N GLU A 81 15.18 13.51 -17.38
CA GLU A 81 15.76 12.17 -17.37
C GLU A 81 14.71 11.07 -17.20
N GLY A 82 13.54 11.41 -16.68
CA GLY A 82 12.48 10.44 -16.44
C GLY A 82 11.59 10.78 -15.23
N LYS A 83 10.62 9.90 -15.02
CA LYS A 83 9.70 9.99 -13.90
C LYS A 83 10.22 9.17 -12.71
N VAL A 84 10.19 9.76 -11.53
CA VAL A 84 10.37 9.08 -10.25
C VAL A 84 9.00 8.96 -9.59
N VAL A 85 8.60 7.75 -9.25
CA VAL A 85 7.29 7.42 -8.67
C VAL A 85 7.51 6.90 -7.25
N VAL A 86 6.80 7.44 -6.27
CA VAL A 86 6.81 6.96 -4.89
C VAL A 86 5.50 6.25 -4.63
N ASP A 87 5.56 4.98 -4.28
CA ASP A 87 4.48 4.01 -4.12
C ASP A 87 3.73 3.68 -5.42
N THR A 88 2.81 2.68 -5.37
CA THR A 88 2.33 2.07 -6.62
C THR A 88 0.82 1.84 -6.70
N PHE A 89 0.07 2.11 -5.63
CA PHE A 89 -1.32 1.68 -5.46
C PHE A 89 -1.48 0.15 -5.42
N VAL A 90 -2.71 -0.30 -5.19
CA VAL A 90 -3.08 -1.73 -5.18
C VAL A 90 -3.05 -2.33 -6.58
N GLN A 91 -2.90 -3.65 -6.64
CA GLN A 91 -3.06 -4.41 -7.87
C GLN A 91 -4.43 -4.10 -8.52
N GLY A 92 -4.41 -3.93 -9.85
CA GLY A 92 -5.59 -3.53 -10.63
C GLY A 92 -5.67 -2.03 -10.92
N ALA A 93 -5.01 -1.17 -10.14
CA ALA A 93 -5.00 0.28 -10.37
C ALA A 93 -3.91 0.74 -11.36
N PHE A 94 -2.96 -0.13 -11.74
CA PHE A 94 -1.81 0.25 -12.56
C PHE A 94 -2.18 0.91 -13.88
N ALA A 95 -3.16 0.37 -14.61
CA ALA A 95 -3.54 0.91 -15.92
C ALA A 95 -4.02 2.37 -15.83
N GLY A 96 -4.84 2.68 -14.82
CA GLY A 96 -5.33 4.03 -14.57
C GLY A 96 -4.22 5.00 -14.14
N LEU A 97 -3.28 4.55 -13.30
CA LEU A 97 -2.10 5.34 -12.93
C LEU A 97 -1.18 5.54 -14.14
N LYS A 98 -0.89 4.47 -14.88
CA LYS A 98 -0.02 4.53 -16.08
C LYS A 98 -0.54 5.52 -17.13
N GLN A 99 -1.85 5.52 -17.39
CA GLN A 99 -2.48 6.49 -18.30
C GLN A 99 -2.19 7.94 -17.88
N ARG A 100 -2.25 8.24 -16.57
CA ARG A 100 -1.94 9.58 -16.04
C ARG A 100 -0.46 9.92 -16.15
N LEU A 101 0.41 8.93 -15.88
CA LEU A 101 1.86 9.11 -16.04
C LEU A 101 2.25 9.37 -17.49
N ASP A 102 1.59 8.70 -18.44
CA ASP A 102 1.84 8.90 -19.88
C ASP A 102 1.32 10.25 -20.39
N ALA A 103 0.26 10.77 -19.78
CA ALA A 103 -0.29 12.10 -20.11
C ALA A 103 0.54 13.25 -19.54
N MET A 104 1.53 12.98 -18.67
CA MET A 104 2.41 14.04 -18.14
C MET A 104 3.30 14.62 -19.22
N PRO A 105 3.62 15.94 -19.20
CA PRO A 105 4.44 16.60 -20.19
C PRO A 105 5.82 15.94 -20.39
N GLY A 106 6.38 16.05 -21.60
CA GLY A 106 7.75 15.62 -21.93
C GLY A 106 7.90 14.14 -22.30
N GLY A 107 6.87 13.29 -22.09
CA GLY A 107 6.89 11.88 -22.51
C GLY A 107 8.02 11.03 -21.92
N ALA A 108 8.71 11.51 -20.88
CA ALA A 108 9.85 10.84 -20.28
C ALA A 108 9.49 9.47 -19.67
N PRO A 109 10.39 8.46 -19.70
CA PRO A 109 10.13 7.14 -19.15
C PRO A 109 10.04 7.16 -17.62
N ILE A 110 9.55 6.06 -17.02
CA ILE A 110 9.62 5.85 -15.56
C ILE A 110 10.97 5.22 -15.24
N VAL A 111 11.86 5.96 -14.61
CA VAL A 111 13.24 5.51 -14.35
C VAL A 111 13.39 4.88 -12.96
N ALA A 112 12.59 5.32 -11.98
CA ALA A 112 12.62 4.77 -10.63
C ALA A 112 11.21 4.73 -10.01
N THR A 113 10.97 3.69 -9.24
CA THR A 113 9.81 3.51 -8.37
C THR A 113 10.34 3.23 -6.96
N ILE A 114 9.90 4.01 -5.99
CA ILE A 114 10.35 3.94 -4.60
C ILE A 114 9.19 3.42 -3.76
N ASN A 115 9.39 2.39 -2.95
CA ASN A 115 8.37 1.95 -1.99
C ASN A 115 8.68 2.54 -0.62
N THR A 116 7.69 3.22 -0.03
CA THR A 116 7.80 3.75 1.34
C THR A 116 7.86 2.65 2.38
N HIS A 117 7.16 1.53 2.15
CA HIS A 117 7.17 0.33 2.97
C HIS A 117 6.63 -0.88 2.18
N TRP A 118 6.46 -2.04 2.83
CA TRP A 118 6.16 -3.31 2.16
C TRP A 118 4.69 -3.58 1.88
N HIS A 119 3.74 -2.86 2.49
CA HIS A 119 2.32 -3.17 2.36
C HIS A 119 1.83 -3.13 0.91
N PHE A 120 0.81 -3.93 0.66
CA PHE A 120 0.32 -4.23 -0.69
C PHE A 120 -0.16 -2.99 -1.44
N ASP A 121 -0.80 -2.06 -0.78
CA ASP A 121 -1.32 -0.83 -1.38
C ASP A 121 -0.22 0.21 -1.71
N HIS A 122 1.03 -0.09 -1.36
CA HIS A 122 2.22 0.69 -1.70
C HIS A 122 3.19 -0.05 -2.63
N ALA A 123 3.10 -1.40 -2.73
CA ALA A 123 4.05 -2.22 -3.46
C ALA A 123 3.45 -3.19 -4.51
N ASP A 124 2.13 -3.35 -4.56
CA ASP A 124 1.47 -4.38 -5.39
C ASP A 124 1.77 -4.27 -6.89
N ASN A 125 2.01 -3.06 -7.40
CA ASN A 125 2.29 -2.86 -8.83
C ASN A 125 3.80 -2.82 -9.17
N ASN A 126 4.68 -3.19 -8.25
CA ASN A 126 6.13 -3.23 -8.49
C ASN A 126 6.47 -4.01 -9.78
N GLU A 127 5.87 -5.18 -9.99
CA GLU A 127 6.09 -5.97 -11.21
C GLU A 127 5.69 -5.21 -12.48
N SER A 128 4.56 -4.50 -12.43
CA SER A 128 4.07 -3.70 -13.56
C SER A 128 5.01 -2.53 -13.86
N PHE A 129 5.53 -1.86 -12.83
CA PHE A 129 6.56 -0.82 -12.99
C PHE A 129 7.88 -1.38 -13.52
N ARG A 130 8.31 -2.56 -13.05
CA ARG A 130 9.49 -3.26 -13.61
C ARG A 130 9.36 -3.50 -15.11
N LYS A 131 8.19 -3.88 -15.59
CA LYS A 131 7.91 -4.10 -17.03
C LYS A 131 8.02 -2.81 -17.87
N THR A 132 7.94 -1.63 -17.26
CA THR A 132 8.21 -0.35 -17.93
C THR A 132 9.70 0.01 -18.00
N GLY A 133 10.58 -0.79 -17.39
CA GLY A 133 12.02 -0.50 -17.27
C GLY A 133 12.42 0.21 -15.98
N SER A 134 11.46 0.53 -15.12
CA SER A 134 11.71 1.20 -13.83
C SER A 134 12.56 0.33 -12.89
N LYS A 135 13.51 0.95 -12.20
CA LYS A 135 14.16 0.35 -11.02
C LYS A 135 13.20 0.42 -9.83
N ILE A 136 13.11 -0.65 -9.03
CA ILE A 136 12.40 -0.61 -7.76
C ILE A 136 13.40 -0.37 -6.65
N ILE A 137 13.24 0.72 -5.90
CA ILE A 137 14.12 1.15 -4.82
C ILE A 137 13.34 1.07 -3.52
N ALA A 138 13.92 0.44 -2.49
CA ALA A 138 13.27 0.32 -1.18
C ALA A 138 14.30 0.07 -0.07
N HIS A 139 13.87 0.16 1.18
CA HIS A 139 14.69 -0.31 2.29
C HIS A 139 14.92 -1.84 2.21
N GLU A 140 16.05 -2.33 2.68
CA GLU A 140 16.36 -3.77 2.65
C GLU A 140 15.31 -4.61 3.38
N ASN A 141 14.75 -4.10 4.46
CA ASN A 141 13.67 -4.75 5.18
C ASN A 141 12.42 -4.95 4.31
N THR A 142 12.07 -3.98 3.45
CA THR A 142 10.96 -4.10 2.48
C THR A 142 11.18 -5.30 1.58
N ARG A 143 12.39 -5.46 1.02
CA ARG A 143 12.73 -6.63 0.20
C ARG A 143 12.59 -7.92 0.98
N ARG A 144 13.02 -7.93 2.25
CA ARG A 144 12.92 -9.11 3.12
C ARG A 144 11.46 -9.46 3.43
N ARG A 145 10.61 -8.46 3.73
CA ARG A 145 9.20 -8.67 3.99
C ARG A 145 8.45 -9.17 2.75
N LEU A 146 8.67 -8.56 1.60
CA LEU A 146 8.09 -9.02 0.33
C LEU A 146 8.47 -10.46 -0.05
N ALA A 147 9.59 -10.97 0.43
CA ALA A 147 10.03 -12.35 0.18
C ALA A 147 9.36 -13.39 1.09
N GLN A 148 8.50 -12.98 2.03
CA GLN A 148 7.88 -13.86 3.04
C GLN A 148 6.36 -13.84 2.92
N SER A 149 5.69 -14.86 3.45
CA SER A 149 4.24 -14.84 3.65
C SER A 149 3.89 -14.03 4.89
N HIS A 150 2.78 -13.32 4.84
CA HIS A 150 2.23 -12.55 5.96
C HIS A 150 0.73 -12.72 6.08
N ASP A 151 0.21 -12.70 7.31
CA ASP A 151 -1.21 -12.55 7.59
C ASP A 151 -1.44 -11.14 8.16
N LEU A 152 -2.25 -10.35 7.48
CA LEU A 152 -2.49 -8.95 7.83
C LEU A 152 -3.98 -8.63 7.67
N LEU A 153 -4.60 -8.08 8.72
CA LEU A 153 -6.03 -7.71 8.72
C LEU A 153 -6.96 -8.86 8.28
N GLY A 154 -6.60 -10.10 8.63
CA GLY A 154 -7.37 -11.30 8.26
C GLY A 154 -7.19 -11.76 6.81
N MET A 155 -6.26 -11.17 6.07
CA MET A 155 -5.91 -11.53 4.70
C MET A 155 -4.54 -12.21 4.67
N HIS A 156 -4.40 -13.23 3.81
CA HIS A 156 -3.13 -13.92 3.59
C HIS A 156 -2.40 -13.35 2.37
N PHE A 157 -1.15 -12.95 2.59
CA PHE A 157 -0.23 -12.45 1.56
C PHE A 157 0.85 -13.48 1.30
N ALA A 158 0.85 -14.06 0.11
CA ALA A 158 1.95 -14.91 -0.34
C ALA A 158 3.21 -14.08 -0.62
N PRO A 159 4.40 -14.70 -0.66
CA PRO A 159 5.62 -14.02 -1.09
C PRO A 159 5.44 -13.37 -2.45
N ALA A 160 5.95 -12.14 -2.60
CA ALA A 160 5.90 -11.42 -3.86
C ALA A 160 6.73 -12.16 -4.94
N PRO A 161 6.29 -12.17 -6.20
CA PRO A 161 7.06 -12.77 -7.29
C PRO A 161 8.41 -12.06 -7.48
N ALA A 162 9.41 -12.78 -7.99
CA ALA A 162 10.75 -12.23 -8.21
C ALA A 162 10.75 -10.93 -9.04
N ALA A 163 9.80 -10.79 -9.96
CA ALA A 163 9.63 -9.60 -10.78
C ALA A 163 9.13 -8.37 -10.00
N ALA A 164 8.51 -8.56 -8.83
CA ALA A 164 8.04 -7.47 -7.96
C ALA A 164 9.06 -7.05 -6.90
N MET A 165 10.18 -7.78 -6.78
CA MET A 165 11.18 -7.51 -5.76
C MET A 165 11.97 -6.23 -6.05
N PRO A 166 12.33 -5.43 -5.01
CA PRO A 166 13.25 -4.32 -5.16
C PRO A 166 14.55 -4.70 -5.84
N THR A 167 15.00 -3.90 -6.81
CA THR A 167 16.25 -4.10 -7.56
C THR A 167 17.42 -3.36 -6.95
N GLN A 168 17.13 -2.31 -6.20
CA GLN A 168 18.09 -1.54 -5.44
C GLN A 168 17.59 -1.41 -4.01
N THR A 169 18.45 -1.67 -3.02
CA THR A 169 18.10 -1.55 -1.61
C THR A 169 19.15 -0.75 -0.87
N PHE A 170 18.75 -0.11 0.24
CA PHE A 170 19.60 0.60 1.17
C PHE A 170 19.21 0.28 2.62
N THR A 171 20.05 0.62 3.59
CA THR A 171 19.87 0.25 5.01
C THR A 171 19.70 1.45 5.94
N GLN A 172 20.20 2.63 5.58
CA GLN A 172 20.14 3.85 6.41
C GLN A 172 19.56 5.03 5.66
N SER A 173 20.24 5.49 4.64
CA SER A 173 19.81 6.57 3.77
C SER A 173 20.36 6.37 2.37
N GLU A 174 19.69 6.92 1.40
CA GLU A 174 20.08 6.96 0.01
C GLU A 174 19.82 8.38 -0.51
N HIS A 175 20.75 8.89 -1.29
CA HIS A 175 20.66 10.20 -1.96
C HIS A 175 20.62 9.96 -3.46
N LEU A 176 19.51 10.31 -4.08
CA LEU A 176 19.32 10.16 -5.52
C LEU A 176 19.32 11.56 -6.15
N THR A 177 20.13 11.71 -7.20
CA THR A 177 20.18 12.94 -7.99
C THR A 177 19.48 12.72 -9.32
N PHE A 178 18.59 13.63 -9.69
CA PHE A 178 17.90 13.66 -10.98
C PHE A 178 18.08 15.04 -11.61
N GLU A 179 18.44 15.08 -12.89
CA GLU A 179 18.50 16.35 -13.62
C GLU A 179 17.09 16.88 -13.90
N LEU A 180 16.88 18.14 -13.54
CA LEU A 180 15.79 18.99 -14.00
C LEU A 180 16.41 20.07 -14.88
N THR A 181 15.75 20.49 -15.97
CA THR A 181 16.07 21.64 -16.83
C THR A 181 17.12 22.60 -16.25
N GLY A 182 18.40 22.18 -16.22
CA GLY A 182 19.53 22.98 -15.72
C GLY A 182 19.68 23.08 -14.20
N THR A 183 18.91 22.31 -13.41
CA THR A 183 19.05 22.16 -11.95
C THR A 183 18.93 20.70 -11.54
N GLU A 184 19.76 20.27 -10.60
CA GLU A 184 19.66 18.94 -10.02
C GLU A 184 18.55 18.89 -8.97
N GLU A 185 17.61 17.94 -9.05
CA GLU A 185 16.70 17.60 -7.95
C GLU A 185 17.35 16.53 -7.08
N TYR A 186 17.35 16.79 -5.80
CA TYR A 186 17.83 15.83 -4.80
C TYR A 186 16.64 15.14 -4.15
N VAL A 187 16.64 13.81 -4.20
CA VAL A 187 15.64 12.98 -3.53
C VAL A 187 16.33 12.20 -2.43
N ASP A 188 16.09 12.60 -1.20
CA ASP A 188 16.61 11.94 -0.02
C ASP A 188 15.66 10.87 0.47
N LEU A 189 16.16 9.64 0.59
CA LEU A 189 15.49 8.52 1.20
C LEU A 189 16.11 8.25 2.56
N GLY A 190 15.32 8.10 3.59
CA GLY A 190 15.85 7.78 4.89
C GLY A 190 15.01 6.80 5.67
N TYR A 191 15.68 5.83 6.29
CA TYR A 191 15.04 4.85 7.13
C TYR A 191 14.40 5.52 8.35
N ILE A 192 13.19 5.09 8.64
CA ILE A 192 12.45 5.40 9.86
C ILE A 192 12.53 4.15 10.74
N GLN A 193 12.98 4.32 12.00
CA GLN A 193 12.98 3.22 12.97
C GLN A 193 11.55 2.66 13.11
N PRO A 194 11.38 1.37 13.45
CA PRO A 194 10.09 0.70 13.43
C PRO A 194 8.94 1.56 13.98
N ALA A 195 8.02 1.95 13.10
CA ALA A 195 6.92 2.88 13.34
C ALA A 195 5.59 2.26 12.90
N HIS A 196 5.18 2.39 11.63
CA HIS A 196 4.06 1.67 11.05
C HIS A 196 4.41 0.20 10.79
N THR A 197 5.62 -0.03 10.27
CA THR A 197 6.29 -1.33 10.08
C THR A 197 7.76 -1.22 10.49
N ASP A 198 8.56 -2.27 10.26
CA ASP A 198 10.03 -2.19 10.33
C ASP A 198 10.68 -1.83 8.98
N THR A 199 9.88 -1.40 8.00
CA THR A 199 10.36 -1.16 6.63
C THR A 199 10.24 0.31 6.21
N ASP A 200 9.70 1.16 7.07
CA ASP A 200 9.29 2.52 6.75
C ASP A 200 10.45 3.42 6.34
N ILE A 201 10.23 4.21 5.30
CA ILE A 201 11.14 5.29 4.88
C ILE A 201 10.37 6.58 4.65
N TYR A 202 11.05 7.70 4.78
CA TYR A 202 10.60 8.96 4.19
C TYR A 202 11.24 9.16 2.82
N VAL A 203 10.57 9.97 1.98
CA VAL A 203 11.08 10.46 0.70
C VAL A 203 10.97 11.97 0.69
N TYR A 204 12.09 12.68 0.55
CA TYR A 204 12.11 14.14 0.53
C TYR A 204 12.65 14.66 -0.80
N PHE A 205 11.84 15.39 -1.52
CA PHE A 205 12.19 16.12 -2.73
C PHE A 205 12.67 17.51 -2.33
N ALA A 206 13.97 17.71 -2.30
CA ALA A 206 14.60 18.86 -1.66
C ALA A 206 14.28 20.21 -2.35
N ILE A 207 14.35 20.25 -3.69
CA ILE A 207 14.05 21.48 -4.46
C ILE A 207 12.54 21.77 -4.45
N GLY A 208 11.73 20.72 -4.53
CA GLY A 208 10.28 20.85 -4.50
C GLY A 208 9.70 21.12 -3.12
N ASP A 209 10.48 20.98 -2.05
CA ASP A 209 10.07 21.06 -0.64
C ASP A 209 8.84 20.17 -0.36
N VAL A 210 8.91 18.90 -0.82
CA VAL A 210 7.85 17.89 -0.66
C VAL A 210 8.38 16.72 0.16
N LEU A 211 7.75 16.46 1.31
CA LEU A 211 8.10 15.36 2.21
C LEU A 211 6.99 14.31 2.21
N HIS A 212 7.28 13.11 1.72
CA HIS A 212 6.40 11.94 1.79
C HIS A 212 6.80 11.07 2.97
N LEU A 213 5.87 10.80 3.88
CA LEU A 213 6.12 10.04 5.11
C LEU A 213 5.56 8.60 5.06
N GLY A 214 4.96 8.20 3.93
CA GLY A 214 4.26 6.90 3.86
C GLY A 214 3.27 6.75 5.01
N ASP A 215 3.05 5.53 5.45
CA ASP A 215 2.08 5.20 6.49
C ASP A 215 2.54 5.50 7.92
N THR A 216 3.69 6.15 8.08
CA THR A 216 4.02 6.79 9.37
C THR A 216 3.18 8.03 9.63
N PHE A 217 2.42 8.50 8.63
CA PHE A 217 1.48 9.61 8.74
C PHE A 217 0.14 9.30 8.03
N PHE A 218 -0.95 9.32 8.79
CA PHE A 218 -2.33 9.29 8.31
C PHE A 218 -2.98 10.65 8.58
N ASN A 219 -3.44 11.35 7.54
CA ASN A 219 -4.07 12.65 7.74
C ASN A 219 -5.60 12.52 7.78
N GLY A 220 -6.18 12.72 8.97
CA GLY A 220 -7.63 12.68 9.20
C GLY A 220 -8.19 11.29 9.56
N SER A 221 -7.35 10.33 9.90
CA SER A 221 -7.80 9.04 10.45
C SER A 221 -6.79 8.45 11.43
N TYR A 222 -7.26 7.57 12.33
CA TYR A 222 -6.34 6.79 13.15
C TYR A 222 -5.48 5.89 12.29
N PRO A 223 -4.16 5.77 12.61
CA PRO A 223 -3.26 4.93 11.84
C PRO A 223 -3.48 3.44 12.15
N PHE A 224 -3.26 2.61 11.16
CA PHE A 224 -2.89 1.23 11.38
C PHE A 224 -1.42 1.16 11.80
N ILE A 225 -1.10 0.28 12.75
CA ILE A 225 0.29 0.00 13.17
C ILE A 225 0.46 -1.52 13.11
N ASP A 226 1.32 -1.98 12.21
CA ASP A 226 1.54 -3.40 11.99
C ASP A 226 2.50 -3.98 13.02
N ALA A 227 1.97 -4.40 14.16
CA ALA A 227 2.73 -5.07 15.21
C ALA A 227 3.42 -6.35 14.73
N SER A 228 2.85 -7.04 13.73
CA SER A 228 3.38 -8.31 13.22
C SER A 228 4.72 -8.14 12.49
N THR A 229 4.97 -6.95 11.95
CA THR A 229 6.23 -6.57 11.32
C THR A 229 7.00 -5.50 12.09
N GLY A 230 6.73 -5.41 13.40
CA GLY A 230 7.52 -4.61 14.33
C GLY A 230 7.05 -3.17 14.51
N GLY A 231 5.89 -2.81 13.94
CA GLY A 231 5.28 -1.49 14.14
C GLY A 231 5.02 -1.17 15.62
N LYS A 232 5.22 0.10 16.01
CA LYS A 232 5.13 0.57 17.40
C LYS A 232 4.59 1.98 17.49
N ILE A 233 3.71 2.24 18.46
CA ILE A 233 3.17 3.59 18.69
C ILE A 233 4.27 4.63 18.98
N ASN A 234 5.30 4.28 19.75
CA ASN A 234 6.41 5.19 20.01
C ASN A 234 7.25 5.47 18.76
N GLY A 235 7.34 4.51 17.83
CA GLY A 235 7.94 4.71 16.53
C GLY A 235 7.15 5.68 15.66
N MET A 236 5.80 5.57 15.64
CA MET A 236 4.92 6.51 14.93
C MET A 236 5.11 7.94 15.43
N ILE A 237 5.19 8.13 16.75
CA ILE A 237 5.46 9.44 17.36
C ILE A 237 6.83 9.97 16.91
N ALA A 238 7.87 9.14 17.00
CA ALA A 238 9.23 9.52 16.59
C ALA A 238 9.32 9.85 15.08
N ALA A 239 8.58 9.12 14.24
CA ALA A 239 8.47 9.40 12.80
C ALA A 239 7.83 10.77 12.54
N ALA A 240 6.71 11.06 13.22
CA ALA A 240 6.06 12.37 13.11
C ALA A 240 6.98 13.50 13.60
N GLU A 241 7.71 13.33 14.70
CA GLU A 241 8.70 14.29 15.21
C GLU A 241 9.87 14.48 14.21
N LYS A 242 10.33 13.41 13.57
CA LYS A 242 11.33 13.48 12.51
C LYS A 242 10.81 14.30 11.33
N GLY A 243 9.60 14.04 10.86
CA GLY A 243 8.95 14.82 9.79
C GLY A 243 8.82 16.30 10.16
N LEU A 244 8.46 16.61 11.41
CA LEU A 244 8.42 17.98 11.92
C LEU A 244 9.80 18.67 11.94
N LYS A 245 10.87 17.95 12.26
CA LYS A 245 12.26 18.49 12.21
C LYS A 245 12.72 18.75 10.78
N MET A 246 12.28 17.95 9.83
CA MET A 246 12.63 18.07 8.41
C MET A 246 11.80 19.12 7.68
N SER A 247 10.64 19.52 8.20
CA SER A 247 9.70 20.42 7.54
C SER A 247 9.76 21.83 8.08
N ASN A 248 9.40 22.80 7.24
CA ASN A 248 9.22 24.21 7.57
C ASN A 248 7.75 24.65 7.28
N ALA A 249 7.47 25.94 7.26
CA ALA A 249 6.11 26.47 7.04
C ALA A 249 5.59 26.26 5.61
N THR A 250 6.47 26.04 4.63
CA THR A 250 6.13 25.89 3.21
C THR A 250 6.14 24.42 2.75
N THR A 251 6.77 23.55 3.54
CA THR A 251 6.89 22.14 3.19
C THR A 251 5.52 21.48 2.99
N ARG A 252 5.32 20.89 1.83
CA ARG A 252 4.15 20.06 1.53
C ARG A 252 4.39 18.66 2.03
N ILE A 253 3.56 18.21 2.97
CA ILE A 253 3.73 16.90 3.62
C ILE A 253 2.68 15.94 3.07
N VAL A 254 3.14 14.89 2.45
CA VAL A 254 2.29 13.84 1.89
C VAL A 254 2.19 12.69 2.89
N PRO A 255 0.98 12.41 3.42
CA PRO A 255 0.72 11.21 4.21
C PRO A 255 0.65 9.98 3.31
N GLY A 256 0.78 8.78 3.88
CA GLY A 256 0.44 7.56 3.14
C GLY A 256 -1.04 7.53 2.76
N HIS A 257 -1.90 7.94 3.69
CA HIS A 257 -3.36 8.02 3.49
C HIS A 257 -3.92 9.37 3.96
N GLY A 258 -4.95 9.82 3.24
CA GLY A 258 -5.63 11.07 3.52
C GLY A 258 -5.17 12.24 2.64
N PRO A 259 -5.73 13.44 2.85
CA PRO A 259 -5.44 14.60 2.02
C PRO A 259 -4.01 15.14 2.25
N LEU A 260 -3.50 15.88 1.25
CA LEU A 260 -2.26 16.65 1.38
C LEU A 260 -2.25 17.44 2.70
N ALA A 261 -1.11 17.48 3.34
CA ALA A 261 -0.91 18.08 4.64
C ALA A 261 0.18 19.14 4.65
N ASP A 262 0.21 19.87 5.75
CA ASP A 262 1.22 20.83 6.14
C ASP A 262 1.83 20.45 7.50
N ARG A 263 2.77 21.25 7.94
CA ARG A 263 3.40 21.11 9.26
C ARG A 263 2.39 21.16 10.43
N ALA A 264 1.33 22.00 10.31
CA ALA A 264 0.31 22.11 11.36
C ALA A 264 -0.53 20.83 11.46
N ALA A 265 -0.90 20.21 10.32
CA ALA A 265 -1.59 18.94 10.29
C ALA A 265 -0.74 17.80 10.90
N LEU A 266 0.55 17.72 10.54
CA LEU A 266 1.47 16.75 11.13
C LEU A 266 1.67 16.97 12.65
N THR A 267 1.66 18.23 13.11
CA THR A 267 1.71 18.54 14.55
C THR A 267 0.48 18.00 15.26
N ARG A 268 -0.72 18.28 14.75
CA ARG A 268 -1.97 17.74 15.34
C ARG A 268 -1.99 16.20 15.38
N TYR A 269 -1.49 15.56 14.32
CA TYR A 269 -1.37 14.10 14.28
C TYR A 269 -0.42 13.59 15.38
N ARG A 270 0.78 14.14 15.50
CA ARG A 270 1.75 13.82 16.55
C ARG A 270 1.14 14.00 17.96
N ASP A 271 0.45 15.11 18.19
CA ASP A 271 -0.13 15.43 19.50
C ASP A 271 -1.25 14.45 19.87
N MET A 272 -2.07 14.05 18.88
CA MET A 272 -3.08 12.99 19.07
C MET A 272 -2.42 11.66 19.44
N LEU A 273 -1.36 11.23 18.71
CA LEU A 273 -0.65 9.99 19.03
C LEU A 273 -0.07 9.99 20.44
N VAL A 274 0.56 11.10 20.85
CA VAL A 274 1.15 11.27 22.19
C VAL A 274 0.06 11.18 23.25
N ALA A 275 -1.04 11.91 23.09
CA ALA A 275 -2.12 11.93 24.07
C ALA A 275 -2.76 10.55 24.25
N VAL A 276 -3.05 9.85 23.16
CA VAL A 276 -3.64 8.49 23.21
C VAL A 276 -2.65 7.50 23.82
N ARG A 277 -1.38 7.54 23.38
CA ARG A 277 -0.31 6.70 23.93
C ARG A 277 -0.21 6.85 25.44
N ASP A 278 -0.15 8.09 25.95
CA ASP A 278 0.04 8.36 27.37
C ASP A 278 -1.15 7.88 28.22
N ARG A 279 -2.38 8.05 27.73
CA ARG A 279 -3.59 7.56 28.38
C ARG A 279 -3.65 6.04 28.44
N VAL A 280 -3.37 5.37 27.29
CA VAL A 280 -3.37 3.91 27.23
C VAL A 280 -2.24 3.33 28.08
N GLN A 281 -1.06 3.95 28.04
CA GLN A 281 0.09 3.55 28.87
C GLN A 281 -0.24 3.65 30.36
N LYS A 282 -0.90 4.74 30.80
CA LYS A 282 -1.35 4.89 32.18
C LYS A 282 -2.27 3.75 32.61
N LEU A 283 -3.30 3.45 31.79
CA LEU A 283 -4.23 2.34 32.06
C LEU A 283 -3.50 1.00 32.17
N LYS A 284 -2.56 0.74 31.24
CA LYS A 284 -1.74 -0.48 31.26
C LYS A 284 -0.85 -0.58 32.51
N MET A 285 -0.24 0.53 32.94
CA MET A 285 0.56 0.59 34.17
C MET A 285 -0.28 0.42 35.45
N GLU A 286 -1.56 0.80 35.41
CA GLU A 286 -2.54 0.54 36.47
C GLU A 286 -3.04 -0.93 36.51
N GLY A 287 -2.52 -1.78 35.63
CA GLY A 287 -2.87 -3.20 35.51
C GLY A 287 -4.19 -3.46 34.78
N ARG A 288 -4.75 -2.47 34.07
CA ARG A 288 -5.95 -2.64 33.26
C ARG A 288 -5.66 -3.55 32.06
N THR A 289 -6.56 -4.47 31.83
CA THR A 289 -6.55 -5.30 30.60
C THR A 289 -6.83 -4.47 29.38
N GLU A 290 -6.49 -4.97 28.18
CA GLU A 290 -6.84 -4.34 26.90
C GLU A 290 -8.33 -4.00 26.80
N LYS A 291 -9.21 -4.94 27.18
CA LYS A 291 -10.66 -4.75 27.19
C LYS A 291 -11.10 -3.58 28.10
N GLU A 292 -10.50 -3.45 29.28
CA GLU A 292 -10.77 -2.35 30.18
C GLU A 292 -10.22 -1.01 29.68
N ALA A 293 -9.06 -1.03 29.01
CA ALA A 293 -8.50 0.15 28.35
C ALA A 293 -9.41 0.64 27.21
N VAL A 294 -9.92 -0.26 26.38
CA VAL A 294 -10.92 0.06 25.33
C VAL A 294 -12.19 0.64 25.96
N ALA A 295 -12.72 0.03 27.03
CA ALA A 295 -13.92 0.50 27.70
C ALA A 295 -13.76 1.90 28.34
N ALA A 296 -12.53 2.30 28.68
CA ALA A 296 -12.23 3.62 29.26
C ALA A 296 -12.26 4.75 28.20
N LYS A 297 -12.37 4.42 26.88
CA LYS A 297 -12.49 5.38 25.77
C LYS A 297 -11.41 6.48 25.77
N PRO A 298 -10.11 6.14 25.84
CA PRO A 298 -9.04 7.14 25.95
C PRO A 298 -8.90 8.02 24.71
N THR A 299 -9.56 7.66 23.60
CA THR A 299 -9.57 8.37 22.31
C THR A 299 -10.74 9.35 22.16
N ALA A 300 -11.73 9.37 23.07
CA ALA A 300 -13.05 10.00 22.85
C ALA A 300 -13.01 11.45 22.32
N GLU A 301 -12.07 12.29 22.76
CA GLU A 301 -11.94 13.67 22.27
C GLU A 301 -11.44 13.78 20.83
N PHE A 302 -10.82 12.72 20.30
CA PHE A 302 -10.25 12.66 18.95
C PHE A 302 -11.17 11.94 17.94
N ASP A 303 -12.15 11.15 18.42
CA ASP A 303 -12.94 10.23 17.60
C ASP A 303 -13.70 10.94 16.47
N ALA A 304 -14.20 12.16 16.70
CA ALA A 304 -14.90 12.93 15.70
C ALA A 304 -14.01 13.30 14.50
N ALA A 305 -12.72 13.58 14.76
CA ALA A 305 -11.77 14.02 13.74
C ALA A 305 -10.97 12.85 13.13
N TRP A 306 -10.74 11.78 13.90
CA TRP A 306 -9.81 10.72 13.50
C TRP A 306 -10.44 9.33 13.41
N GLY A 307 -11.59 9.11 14.05
CA GLY A 307 -12.24 7.80 14.18
C GLY A 307 -13.15 7.39 13.02
N GLN A 308 -13.12 8.10 11.89
CA GLN A 308 -14.03 7.85 10.75
C GLN A 308 -13.38 6.99 9.64
N GLY A 309 -12.11 6.60 9.82
CA GLY A 309 -11.34 5.81 8.84
C GLY A 309 -11.50 4.30 9.00
N LEU A 310 -10.58 3.55 8.39
CA LEU A 310 -10.52 2.09 8.48
C LEU A 310 -10.33 1.62 9.93
N ILE A 311 -9.47 2.28 10.68
CA ILE A 311 -9.20 1.96 12.07
C ILE A 311 -10.17 2.76 12.95
N GLN A 312 -11.12 2.04 13.54
CA GLN A 312 -12.11 2.60 14.45
C GLN A 312 -11.50 2.86 15.86
N PRO A 313 -12.09 3.73 16.68
CA PRO A 313 -11.55 4.11 17.99
C PRO A 313 -11.13 2.94 18.87
N ASP A 314 -12.00 1.96 19.04
CA ASP A 314 -11.73 0.79 19.90
C ASP A 314 -10.57 -0.05 19.37
N ALA A 315 -10.50 -0.24 18.06
CA ALA A 315 -9.39 -0.93 17.39
C ALA A 315 -8.08 -0.14 17.57
N PHE A 316 -8.11 1.18 17.48
CA PHE A 316 -6.91 1.99 17.69
C PHE A 316 -6.39 1.90 19.13
N VAL A 317 -7.29 1.89 20.14
CA VAL A 317 -6.89 1.66 21.53
C VAL A 317 -6.21 0.29 21.69
N SER A 318 -6.78 -0.77 21.11
CA SER A 318 -6.18 -2.12 21.10
C SER A 318 -4.80 -2.12 20.46
N ILE A 319 -4.66 -1.50 19.28
CA ILE A 319 -3.38 -1.36 18.58
C ILE A 319 -2.36 -0.66 19.47
N VAL A 320 -2.70 0.49 20.06
CA VAL A 320 -1.79 1.22 20.95
C VAL A 320 -1.42 0.38 22.17
N TYR A 321 -2.39 -0.30 22.80
CA TYR A 321 -2.15 -1.15 23.97
C TYR A 321 -1.14 -2.27 23.67
N ASN A 322 -1.21 -2.87 22.48
CA ASN A 322 -0.36 -3.99 22.07
C ASN A 322 0.98 -3.57 21.45
N THR A 323 1.16 -2.28 21.15
CA THR A 323 2.40 -1.74 20.53
C THR A 323 3.17 -0.78 21.45
N LEU A 324 2.78 -0.68 22.72
CA LEU A 324 3.48 0.03 23.79
C LEU A 324 4.78 -0.66 24.22
#